data_19721c1f518d07d3468a06819598c1ca
#
_entry.id   19721c1f518d07d3468a06819598c1ca
#
_cell.length_a   1.000
_cell.length_b   1.000
_cell.length_c   1.000
_cell.angle_alpha   90.00
_cell.angle_beta   90.00
_cell.angle_gamma   90.00
#
_symmetry.space_group_name_H-M   'P 1'
#
loop_
_entity.id
_entity.type
_entity.pdbx_description
1 polymer ?
#
loop_
_entity_poly.entity_id
_entity_poly.type
_entity_poly.pdbx_seq_one_letter_code
_entity_poly.pdbx_strand_id
1 'polypeptide(L)'
;MGVTFRNMLTTPVTLQYPEVKRIMPKRYRGRHFLNRDEDGLEKCVGCSLCSINCPVGCIHVVSAENDPDNPVSKGERYAAVYEINLLRCIYCGYCEEACPVDAVVLREHYELADYDRDNYIAEKQDLLVYPEPNQFRVNILGNTERIKK
;
A
#
# COMPACT_ATOMS: atom_id res chain seq x y z
N MET A 1 4.16 -40.12 22.26
CA MET A 1 5.06 -40.67 21.20
C MET A 1 4.27 -41.10 19.94
N GLY A 2 3.17 -41.90 20.00
CA GLY A 2 2.47 -42.41 18.82
C GLY A 2 1.87 -41.35 17.87
N VAL A 3 1.32 -40.26 18.39
CA VAL A 3 0.73 -39.15 17.58
C VAL A 3 1.81 -38.41 16.76
N THR A 4 2.95 -38.13 17.39
CA THR A 4 4.07 -37.47 16.74
C THR A 4 4.66 -38.30 15.61
N PHE A 5 4.84 -39.59 15.86
CA PHE A 5 5.33 -40.55 14.87
C PHE A 5 4.36 -40.72 13.69
N ARG A 6 3.06 -40.77 13.96
CA ARG A 6 2.04 -40.82 12.90
C ARG A 6 2.07 -39.58 12.02
N ASN A 7 2.20 -38.39 12.64
CA ASN A 7 2.25 -37.11 11.90
C ASN A 7 3.53 -36.98 11.05
N MET A 8 4.63 -37.58 11.47
CA MET A 8 5.86 -37.62 10.68
C MET A 8 5.71 -38.41 9.36
N LEU A 9 4.81 -39.41 9.33
CA LEU A 9 4.54 -40.22 8.16
C LEU A 9 3.37 -39.70 7.28
N THR A 10 2.70 -38.62 7.69
CA THR A 10 1.63 -38.00 6.88
C THR A 10 2.21 -37.05 5.85
N THR A 11 1.53 -36.89 4.71
CA THR A 11 1.90 -35.87 3.69
C THR A 11 1.82 -34.48 4.26
N PRO A 12 2.84 -33.62 4.06
CA PRO A 12 2.84 -32.27 4.55
C PRO A 12 1.73 -31.43 3.87
N VAL A 13 1.01 -30.62 4.66
CA VAL A 13 -0.03 -29.67 4.18
C VAL A 13 0.51 -28.27 3.93
N THR A 14 1.82 -28.10 3.98
CA THR A 14 2.50 -26.81 3.78
C THR A 14 2.47 -26.41 2.31
N LEU A 15 2.25 -25.10 2.06
CA LEU A 15 2.42 -24.54 0.72
C LEU A 15 3.91 -24.36 0.44
N GLN A 16 4.34 -24.77 -0.74
CA GLN A 16 5.74 -24.65 -1.17
C GLN A 16 5.98 -23.25 -1.74
N TYR A 17 6.27 -22.31 -0.85
CA TYR A 17 6.67 -20.96 -1.25
C TYR A 17 8.14 -21.00 -1.76
N PRO A 18 8.52 -20.29 -2.84
CA PRO A 18 7.74 -19.31 -3.62
C PRO A 18 6.92 -19.90 -4.79
N GLU A 19 7.02 -21.19 -5.09
CA GLU A 19 6.37 -21.83 -6.25
C GLU A 19 4.84 -21.74 -6.14
N VAL A 20 4.32 -21.94 -4.94
CA VAL A 20 2.89 -21.82 -4.64
C VAL A 20 2.66 -20.73 -3.61
N LYS A 21 2.06 -19.62 -4.04
CA LYS A 21 1.72 -18.50 -3.16
C LYS A 21 0.33 -18.68 -2.55
N ARG A 22 0.20 -18.24 -1.30
CA ARG A 22 -1.08 -18.24 -0.61
C ARG A 22 -2.00 -17.18 -1.22
N ILE A 23 -3.22 -17.56 -1.56
CA ILE A 23 -4.27 -16.63 -1.96
C ILE A 23 -4.77 -15.91 -0.70
N MET A 24 -4.61 -14.58 -0.66
CA MET A 24 -5.05 -13.77 0.47
C MET A 24 -6.55 -13.47 0.38
N PRO A 25 -7.27 -13.39 1.50
CA PRO A 25 -8.68 -12.99 1.51
C PRO A 25 -8.81 -11.51 1.12
N LYS A 26 -9.93 -11.14 0.48
CA LYS A 26 -10.20 -9.76 0.03
C LYS A 26 -10.10 -8.68 1.12
N ARG A 27 -10.29 -9.04 2.38
CA ARG A 27 -10.16 -8.15 3.55
C ARG A 27 -8.77 -8.18 4.19
N TYR A 28 -7.77 -8.71 3.48
CA TYR A 28 -6.41 -8.73 3.99
C TYR A 28 -5.84 -7.32 4.05
N ARG A 29 -5.29 -6.95 5.20
CA ARG A 29 -4.64 -5.67 5.44
C ARG A 29 -3.16 -5.75 5.08
N GLY A 30 -2.86 -5.76 3.79
CA GLY A 30 -1.50 -5.73 3.28
C GLY A 30 -1.03 -4.30 2.98
N ARG A 31 -0.30 -4.11 1.88
CA ARG A 31 0.27 -2.82 1.52
C ARG A 31 -0.81 -1.78 1.20
N HIS A 32 -0.51 -0.53 1.54
CA HIS A 32 -1.32 0.65 1.22
C HIS A 32 -1.19 1.02 -0.25
N PHE A 33 -2.30 1.48 -0.82
CA PHE A 33 -2.38 2.05 -2.16
C PHE A 33 -3.22 3.32 -2.14
N LEU A 34 -2.89 4.26 -3.02
CA LEU A 34 -3.68 5.45 -3.28
C LEU A 34 -4.45 5.26 -4.60
N ASN A 35 -5.76 5.24 -4.51
CA ASN A 35 -6.63 5.06 -5.66
C ASN A 35 -6.67 6.33 -6.53
N ARG A 36 -6.91 6.09 -7.84
CA ARG A 36 -7.31 7.10 -8.80
C ARG A 36 -8.78 6.94 -9.16
N ASP A 37 -9.36 8.01 -9.67
CA ASP A 37 -10.70 7.98 -10.25
C ASP A 37 -10.66 7.37 -11.66
N GLU A 38 -11.84 7.16 -12.24
CA GLU A 38 -12.03 6.68 -13.61
C GLU A 38 -11.40 7.64 -14.65
N ASP A 39 -11.36 8.93 -14.34
CA ASP A 39 -10.73 9.98 -15.15
C ASP A 39 -9.19 10.01 -15.02
N GLY A 40 -8.61 9.12 -14.21
CA GLY A 40 -7.17 9.06 -13.93
C GLY A 40 -6.67 10.07 -12.91
N LEU A 41 -7.54 10.93 -12.37
CA LEU A 41 -7.21 11.88 -11.31
C LEU A 41 -7.03 11.18 -9.97
N GLU A 42 -6.23 11.79 -9.08
CA GLU A 42 -6.04 11.27 -7.73
C GLU A 42 -7.32 11.45 -6.90
N LYS A 43 -7.75 10.41 -6.19
CA LYS A 43 -8.88 10.53 -5.26
C LYS A 43 -8.52 11.34 -4.00
N CYS A 44 -7.24 11.38 -3.64
CA CYS A 44 -6.79 12.03 -2.41
C CYS A 44 -6.93 13.54 -2.50
N VAL A 45 -7.71 14.13 -1.59
CA VAL A 45 -7.93 15.58 -1.46
C VAL A 45 -7.05 16.23 -0.37
N GLY A 46 -6.07 15.52 0.18
CA GLY A 46 -5.14 16.07 1.16
C GLY A 46 -5.78 16.46 2.50
N CYS A 47 -6.89 15.85 2.91
CA CYS A 47 -7.62 16.23 4.14
C CYS A 47 -6.92 15.84 5.46
N SER A 48 -5.85 15.04 5.41
CA SER A 48 -5.04 14.58 6.55
C SER A 48 -5.77 13.73 7.60
N LEU A 49 -7.02 13.30 7.37
CA LEU A 49 -7.77 12.46 8.31
C LEU A 49 -7.09 11.11 8.56
N CYS A 50 -6.48 10.51 7.54
CA CYS A 50 -5.71 9.28 7.67
C CYS A 50 -4.48 9.44 8.58
N SER A 51 -3.82 10.60 8.54
CA SER A 51 -2.69 10.93 9.43
C SER A 51 -3.15 11.11 10.88
N ILE A 52 -4.26 11.83 11.10
CA ILE A 52 -4.81 12.09 12.45
C ILE A 52 -5.30 10.77 13.10
N ASN A 53 -5.93 9.90 12.32
CA ASN A 53 -6.44 8.61 12.84
C ASN A 53 -5.37 7.52 12.94
N CYS A 54 -4.14 7.79 12.52
CA CYS A 54 -3.06 6.82 12.62
C CYS A 54 -2.55 6.70 14.06
N PRO A 55 -2.73 5.54 14.75
CA PRO A 55 -2.37 5.38 16.17
C PRO A 55 -0.86 5.45 16.41
N VAL A 56 -0.05 5.22 15.37
CA VAL A 56 1.42 5.26 15.45
C VAL A 56 2.04 6.46 14.75
N GLY A 57 1.22 7.36 14.17
CA GLY A 57 1.69 8.57 13.51
C GLY A 57 2.67 8.31 12.36
N CYS A 58 2.45 7.26 11.58
CA CYS A 58 3.36 6.86 10.50
C CYS A 58 3.03 7.48 9.13
N ILE A 59 1.95 8.28 9.04
CA ILE A 59 1.47 8.90 7.80
C ILE A 59 1.74 10.40 7.85
N HIS A 60 2.46 10.90 6.86
CA HIS A 60 2.70 12.33 6.68
C HIS A 60 1.99 12.83 5.42
N VAL A 61 1.19 13.90 5.56
CA VAL A 61 0.42 14.48 4.46
C VAL A 61 0.59 15.98 4.46
N VAL A 62 1.01 16.52 3.32
CA VAL A 62 1.03 17.97 3.07
C VAL A 62 0.06 18.25 1.93
N SER A 63 -0.95 19.06 2.19
CA SER A 63 -1.93 19.47 1.18
C SER A 63 -1.46 20.72 0.45
N ALA A 64 -1.81 20.81 -0.84
CA ALA A 64 -1.66 22.01 -1.65
C ALA A 64 -2.99 22.34 -2.37
N GLU A 65 -3.12 23.57 -2.81
CA GLU A 65 -4.25 23.99 -3.64
C GLU A 65 -4.14 23.38 -5.04
N ASN A 66 -5.28 22.99 -5.58
CA ASN A 66 -5.35 22.37 -6.90
C ASN A 66 -5.43 23.46 -7.98
N ASP A 67 -4.71 23.29 -9.07
CA ASP A 67 -4.76 24.20 -10.20
C ASP A 67 -6.05 23.94 -11.01
N PRO A 68 -6.93 24.93 -11.20
CA PRO A 68 -8.15 24.78 -11.98
C PRO A 68 -7.89 24.38 -13.44
N ASP A 69 -6.78 24.84 -14.03
CA ASP A 69 -6.44 24.58 -15.43
C ASP A 69 -5.81 23.20 -15.64
N ASN A 70 -5.16 22.66 -14.60
CA ASN A 70 -4.54 21.33 -14.64
C ASN A 70 -4.75 20.57 -13.32
N PRO A 71 -5.97 20.09 -13.05
CA PRO A 71 -6.31 19.48 -11.78
C PRO A 71 -5.59 18.15 -11.56
N VAL A 72 -5.00 17.98 -10.39
CA VAL A 72 -4.39 16.71 -9.93
C VAL A 72 -5.45 15.80 -9.29
N SER A 73 -6.41 16.40 -8.57
CA SER A 73 -7.54 15.71 -7.94
C SER A 73 -8.86 16.40 -8.28
N LYS A 74 -9.99 15.77 -8.00
CA LYS A 74 -11.33 16.41 -8.19
C LYS A 74 -11.67 17.45 -7.14
N GLY A 75 -10.92 17.52 -6.04
CA GLY A 75 -11.14 18.51 -4.98
C GLY A 75 -10.44 19.83 -5.24
N GLU A 76 -10.75 20.84 -4.41
CA GLU A 76 -10.04 22.12 -4.39
C GLU A 76 -8.58 21.96 -3.92
N ARG A 77 -8.26 20.85 -3.29
CA ARG A 77 -6.94 20.50 -2.76
C ARG A 77 -6.52 19.10 -3.19
N TYR A 78 -5.23 18.87 -3.15
CA TYR A 78 -4.64 17.54 -3.32
C TYR A 78 -3.51 17.32 -2.32
N ALA A 79 -3.06 16.08 -2.16
CA ALA A 79 -1.88 15.80 -1.37
C ALA A 79 -0.62 16.06 -2.21
N ALA A 80 0.08 17.16 -1.94
CA ALA A 80 1.37 17.47 -2.58
C ALA A 80 2.44 16.47 -2.12
N VAL A 81 2.47 16.19 -0.80
CA VAL A 81 3.31 15.14 -0.20
C VAL A 81 2.40 14.15 0.50
N TYR A 82 2.66 12.89 0.28
CA TYR A 82 2.02 11.78 0.98
C TYR A 82 3.06 10.67 1.22
N GLU A 83 3.37 10.42 2.47
CA GLU A 83 4.39 9.47 2.86
C GLU A 83 3.86 8.54 3.95
N ILE A 84 4.20 7.27 3.86
CA ILE A 84 3.93 6.27 4.91
C ILE A 84 5.23 5.61 5.32
N ASN A 85 5.57 5.68 6.60
CA ASN A 85 6.65 4.87 7.15
C ASN A 85 6.15 3.45 7.43
N LEU A 86 6.42 2.53 6.50
CA LEU A 86 5.96 1.13 6.57
C LEU A 86 6.62 0.34 7.71
N LEU A 87 7.81 0.76 8.20
CA LEU A 87 8.44 0.13 9.35
C LEU A 87 7.74 0.44 10.68
N ARG A 88 7.04 1.59 10.76
CA ARG A 88 6.25 1.98 11.92
C ARG A 88 4.80 1.55 11.81
N CYS A 89 4.32 1.32 10.60
CA CYS A 89 2.94 0.96 10.33
C CYS A 89 2.60 -0.40 10.94
N ILE A 90 1.47 -0.48 11.65
CA ILE A 90 0.94 -1.73 12.23
C ILE A 90 -0.16 -2.36 11.37
N TYR A 91 -0.41 -1.83 10.19
CA TYR A 91 -1.42 -2.32 9.24
C TYR A 91 -2.83 -2.48 9.84
N CYS A 92 -3.22 -1.58 10.74
CA CYS A 92 -4.52 -1.63 11.45
C CYS A 92 -5.72 -1.29 10.55
N GLY A 93 -5.52 -0.55 9.44
CA GLY A 93 -6.57 -0.17 8.50
C GLY A 93 -7.36 1.09 8.87
N TYR A 94 -7.08 1.76 10.01
CA TYR A 94 -7.82 2.97 10.41
C TYR A 94 -7.68 4.13 9.42
N CYS A 95 -6.57 4.20 8.66
CA CYS A 95 -6.41 5.19 7.61
C CYS A 95 -7.41 4.97 6.46
N GLU A 96 -7.71 3.73 6.12
CA GLU A 96 -8.73 3.36 5.12
C GLU A 96 -10.13 3.70 5.62
N GLU A 97 -10.46 3.30 6.86
CA GLU A 97 -11.77 3.59 7.47
C GLU A 97 -12.03 5.09 7.67
N ALA A 98 -10.98 5.88 7.92
CA ALA A 98 -11.07 7.32 8.10
C ALA A 98 -11.14 8.12 6.79
N CYS A 99 -10.91 7.50 5.64
CA CYS A 99 -10.84 8.19 4.36
C CYS A 99 -12.25 8.41 3.77
N PRO A 100 -12.74 9.67 3.65
CA PRO A 100 -14.11 9.93 3.18
C PRO A 100 -14.29 9.72 1.66
N VAL A 101 -13.19 9.59 0.92
CA VAL A 101 -13.17 9.47 -0.54
C VAL A 101 -12.58 8.14 -1.02
N ASP A 102 -12.35 7.19 -0.11
CA ASP A 102 -11.73 5.89 -0.40
C ASP A 102 -10.44 6.02 -1.22
N ALA A 103 -9.64 7.03 -0.89
CA ALA A 103 -8.39 7.28 -1.58
C ALA A 103 -7.31 6.31 -1.13
N VAL A 104 -7.11 6.14 0.19
CA VAL A 104 -6.16 5.16 0.73
C VAL A 104 -6.86 3.86 1.03
N VAL A 105 -6.33 2.76 0.52
CA VAL A 105 -6.86 1.40 0.72
C VAL A 105 -5.72 0.43 0.99
N LEU A 106 -6.02 -0.63 1.77
CA LEU A 106 -5.09 -1.74 1.98
C LEU A 106 -5.48 -2.89 1.05
N ARG A 107 -4.49 -3.50 0.39
CA ARG A 107 -4.73 -4.60 -0.55
C ARG A 107 -3.98 -5.87 -0.14
N GLU A 108 -4.21 -6.93 -0.88
CA GLU A 108 -3.72 -8.28 -0.62
C GLU A 108 -2.18 -8.44 -0.74
N HIS A 109 -1.45 -7.38 -1.05
CA HIS A 109 0.00 -7.43 -1.24
C HIS A 109 0.74 -7.56 0.09
N TYR A 110 1.43 -8.68 0.30
CA TYR A 110 2.11 -9.03 1.56
C TYR A 110 3.62 -9.21 1.43
N GLU A 111 4.15 -9.30 0.21
CA GLU A 111 5.59 -9.46 -0.01
C GLU A 111 6.27 -8.10 0.12
N LEU A 112 6.72 -7.77 1.33
CA LEU A 112 7.27 -6.47 1.70
C LEU A 112 8.74 -6.55 2.15
N ALA A 113 9.43 -7.65 1.88
CA ALA A 113 10.81 -7.81 2.26
C ALA A 113 11.74 -7.00 1.33
N ASP A 114 12.65 -6.23 1.92
CA ASP A 114 13.68 -5.48 1.20
C ASP A 114 14.99 -5.50 2.00
N TYR A 115 16.11 -5.24 1.34
CA TYR A 115 17.44 -5.14 1.96
C TYR A 115 17.76 -3.75 2.46
N ASP A 116 17.10 -2.72 1.92
CA ASP A 116 17.34 -1.32 2.25
C ASP A 116 16.19 -0.75 3.09
N ARG A 117 16.56 -0.11 4.20
CA ARG A 117 15.61 0.51 5.11
C ARG A 117 14.89 1.71 4.50
N ASP A 118 15.56 2.45 3.63
CA ASP A 118 15.00 3.68 3.06
C ASP A 118 13.83 3.38 2.10
N ASN A 119 13.78 2.18 1.53
CA ASN A 119 12.68 1.73 0.68
C ASN A 119 11.34 1.53 1.44
N TYR A 120 11.40 1.53 2.79
CA TYR A 120 10.19 1.44 3.61
C TYR A 120 9.53 2.80 3.92
N ILE A 121 10.08 3.89 3.45
CA ILE A 121 9.38 5.18 3.36
C ILE A 121 8.66 5.19 2.00
N ALA A 122 7.40 4.77 2.02
CA ALA A 122 6.59 4.75 0.80
C ALA A 122 6.12 6.16 0.47
N GLU A 123 6.64 6.72 -0.60
CA GLU A 123 6.24 8.02 -1.12
C GLU A 123 4.92 7.92 -1.92
N LYS A 124 4.29 9.06 -2.17
CA LYS A 124 3.05 9.16 -2.93
C LYS A 124 3.10 8.39 -4.27
N GLN A 125 4.22 8.49 -4.98
CA GLN A 125 4.41 7.86 -6.29
C GLN A 125 4.41 6.33 -6.20
N ASP A 126 4.93 5.77 -5.10
CA ASP A 126 4.97 4.33 -4.86
C ASP A 126 3.62 3.75 -4.44
N LEU A 127 2.74 4.62 -3.93
CA LEU A 127 1.42 4.26 -3.43
C LEU A 127 0.33 4.40 -4.49
N LEU A 128 0.52 5.29 -5.48
CA LEU A 128 -0.49 5.53 -6.51
C LEU A 128 -0.72 4.32 -7.40
N VAL A 129 -2.00 3.94 -7.54
CA VAL A 129 -2.44 2.90 -8.47
C VAL A 129 -2.51 3.50 -9.87
N TYR A 130 -1.80 2.90 -10.82
CA TYR A 130 -1.93 3.22 -12.24
C TYR A 130 -3.06 2.39 -12.88
N PRO A 131 -3.78 2.91 -13.87
CA PRO A 131 -4.90 2.21 -14.50
C PRO A 131 -4.51 0.91 -15.22
N GLU A 132 -3.24 0.73 -15.57
CA GLU A 132 -2.72 -0.50 -16.18
C GLU A 132 -2.43 -1.56 -15.09
N PRO A 133 -3.07 -2.74 -15.14
CA PRO A 133 -2.93 -3.77 -14.10
C PRO A 133 -1.50 -4.35 -13.96
N ASN A 134 -0.62 -4.09 -14.92
CA ASN A 134 0.74 -4.63 -14.96
C ASN A 134 1.84 -3.63 -14.58
N GLN A 135 1.50 -2.39 -14.20
CA GLN A 135 2.48 -1.38 -13.79
C GLN A 135 2.51 -1.19 -12.26
N PHE A 136 2.43 -2.27 -11.52
CA PHE A 136 2.84 -2.23 -10.12
C PHE A 136 4.37 -2.14 -10.08
N ARG A 137 4.89 -0.93 -10.02
CA ARG A 137 6.27 -0.74 -9.60
C ARG A 137 6.35 -0.93 -8.10
N VAL A 138 6.37 -2.17 -7.70
CA VAL A 138 6.71 -2.54 -6.35
C VAL A 138 8.23 -2.56 -6.28
N ASN A 139 8.84 -1.45 -5.88
CA ASN A 139 10.28 -1.36 -5.61
C ASN A 139 10.69 -2.13 -4.34
N ILE A 140 9.96 -3.16 -3.95
CA ILE A 140 10.24 -3.93 -2.74
C ILE A 140 11.15 -5.13 -3.02
N LEU A 141 11.39 -5.48 -4.26
CA LEU A 141 12.35 -6.52 -4.63
C LEU A 141 13.23 -5.99 -5.76
N GLY A 142 14.18 -5.17 -5.39
CA GLY A 142 15.42 -4.88 -6.08
C GLY A 142 15.52 -5.20 -7.57
N ASN A 143 14.66 -4.67 -8.44
CA ASN A 143 14.89 -4.57 -9.88
C ASN A 143 13.76 -3.80 -10.56
N THR A 144 13.56 -2.55 -10.16
CA THR A 144 12.84 -1.60 -11.01
C THR A 144 13.65 -0.33 -11.04
N GLU A 145 14.26 -0.09 -12.17
CA GLU A 145 14.92 1.17 -12.45
C GLU A 145 13.95 2.31 -12.15
N ARG A 146 14.35 3.21 -11.25
CA ARG A 146 13.71 4.53 -11.18
C ARG A 146 13.78 5.09 -12.59
N ILE A 147 12.63 5.29 -13.21
CA ILE A 147 12.61 6.07 -14.45
C ILE A 147 13.08 7.47 -14.04
N LYS A 148 14.37 7.71 -14.23
CA LYS A 148 14.90 9.07 -14.28
C LYS A 148 14.17 9.76 -15.44
N LYS A 149 13.36 10.78 -15.11
CA LYS A 149 12.96 11.77 -16.10
C LYS A 149 14.18 12.52 -16.57
#